data_fbad058ec34453d3fe0b546d9131d9c5
#
_entry.id   fbad058ec34453d3fe0b546d9131d9c5
#
_cell.length_a   1.000
_cell.length_b   1.000
_cell.length_c   1.000
_cell.angle_alpha   90.00
_cell.angle_beta   90.00
_cell.angle_gamma   90.00
#
_symmetry.space_group_name_H-M   'P 1'
#
loop_
_entity.id
_entity.type
_entity.pdbx_description
1 polymer ?
#
loop_
_entity_poly.entity_id
_entity_poly.type
_entity_poly.pdbx_seq_one_letter_code
_entity_poly.pdbx_strand_id
1 'polypeptide(L)'
;YVGPIDGHDVENLVQIFENVKQSNHEGPILIHVRTKKGKGYKPAEDSGDKYHGVSKFNVATGVQTKSQSNAPSYTKVFAETLIKHAEQDTKIVGITGAMPSGTGLNLFQKKFPDRTFDVGIAEQHAVTFAAGLSTEGYKPYAAIYSTFLQRAYDQVVHDVALQSLPVRFAIDRAGLVGADGPTHAGSFDITYLSTLPNFVVMAASDEAELVKMINTSIEINDRPSAIRYPRGTGVGVDLPSIDER
;
A
#
# COMPACT_ATOMS: atom_id res chain seq x y z
N TYR A 1 5.30 28.49 -20.98
CA TYR A 1 5.15 28.33 -19.55
C TYR A 1 4.33 29.46 -18.95
N VAL A 2 3.33 29.13 -18.14
CA VAL A 2 2.47 30.07 -17.44
C VAL A 2 2.48 29.70 -15.96
N GLY A 3 2.91 30.61 -15.08
CA GLY A 3 2.98 30.37 -13.64
C GLY A 3 4.29 30.80 -12.98
N PRO A 4 4.51 30.49 -11.68
CA PRO A 4 3.61 29.77 -10.78
C PRO A 4 2.37 30.58 -10.39
N ILE A 5 1.21 29.92 -10.33
CA ILE A 5 -0.09 30.52 -10.03
C ILE A 5 -0.59 29.98 -8.68
N ASP A 6 -1.23 30.82 -7.87
CA ASP A 6 -1.93 30.35 -6.67
C ASP A 6 -3.18 29.56 -7.06
N GLY A 7 -3.16 28.25 -6.87
CA GLY A 7 -4.27 27.36 -7.18
C GLY A 7 -5.48 27.47 -6.24
N HIS A 8 -5.42 28.29 -5.21
CA HIS A 8 -6.53 28.58 -4.32
C HIS A 8 -7.26 29.88 -4.68
N ASP A 9 -6.71 30.67 -5.60
CA ASP A 9 -7.36 31.84 -6.20
C ASP A 9 -8.08 31.41 -7.48
N VAL A 10 -9.36 30.99 -7.30
CA VAL A 10 -10.18 30.45 -8.39
C VAL A 10 -10.49 31.51 -9.45
N GLU A 11 -10.69 32.77 -9.06
CA GLU A 11 -11.01 33.87 -9.98
C GLU A 11 -9.82 34.11 -10.92
N ASN A 12 -8.62 34.20 -10.38
CA ASN A 12 -7.40 34.34 -11.14
C ASN A 12 -7.13 33.13 -12.06
N LEU A 13 -7.37 31.91 -11.57
CA LEU A 13 -7.24 30.71 -12.38
C LEU A 13 -8.16 30.71 -13.61
N VAL A 14 -9.43 31.08 -13.43
CA VAL A 14 -10.40 31.17 -14.54
C VAL A 14 -9.90 32.16 -15.58
N GLN A 15 -9.45 33.34 -15.16
CA GLN A 15 -8.95 34.36 -16.06
C GLN A 15 -7.70 33.91 -16.85
N ILE A 16 -6.78 33.21 -16.17
CA ILE A 16 -5.60 32.64 -16.82
C ILE A 16 -5.97 31.58 -17.86
N PHE A 17 -6.91 30.69 -17.52
CA PHE A 17 -7.37 29.67 -18.48
C PHE A 17 -8.08 30.30 -19.68
N GLU A 18 -8.86 31.34 -19.48
CA GLU A 18 -9.47 32.09 -20.60
C GLU A 18 -8.41 32.73 -21.48
N ASN A 19 -7.39 33.39 -20.92
CA ASN A 19 -6.30 33.97 -21.64
C ASN A 19 -5.50 32.93 -22.44
N VAL A 20 -5.21 31.77 -21.83
CA VAL A 20 -4.53 30.66 -22.51
C VAL A 20 -5.37 30.11 -23.65
N LYS A 21 -6.69 29.97 -23.45
CA LYS A 21 -7.62 29.52 -24.51
C LYS A 21 -7.72 30.47 -25.69
N GLN A 22 -7.62 31.77 -25.42
CA GLN A 22 -7.66 32.82 -26.45
C GLN A 22 -6.29 33.10 -27.11
N SER A 23 -5.23 32.53 -26.55
CA SER A 23 -3.88 32.67 -27.07
C SER A 23 -3.74 32.00 -28.45
N ASN A 24 -3.06 32.65 -29.38
CA ASN A 24 -2.72 32.09 -30.67
C ASN A 24 -1.42 31.26 -30.63
N HIS A 25 -0.99 30.83 -29.43
CA HIS A 25 0.23 30.03 -29.29
C HIS A 25 0.06 28.65 -29.92
N GLU A 26 0.93 28.30 -30.83
CA GLU A 26 1.02 26.96 -31.41
C GLU A 26 1.95 26.09 -30.56
N GLY A 27 1.48 24.92 -30.13
CA GLY A 27 2.23 23.96 -29.37
C GLY A 27 1.75 23.80 -27.92
N PRO A 28 2.41 22.95 -27.10
CA PRO A 28 2.00 22.66 -25.74
C PRO A 28 2.25 23.85 -24.82
N ILE A 29 1.31 24.06 -23.87
CA ILE A 29 1.41 25.09 -22.85
C ILE A 29 1.46 24.41 -21.49
N LEU A 30 2.54 24.64 -20.72
CA LEU A 30 2.65 24.20 -19.33
C LEU A 30 2.09 25.27 -18.40
N ILE A 31 1.00 24.95 -17.72
CA ILE A 31 0.40 25.81 -16.69
C ILE A 31 0.78 25.26 -15.32
N HIS A 32 1.60 26.01 -14.57
CA HIS A 32 2.08 25.61 -13.25
C HIS A 32 1.20 26.23 -12.16
N VAL A 33 0.34 25.41 -11.59
CA VAL A 33 -0.56 25.78 -10.48
C VAL A 33 -0.01 25.20 -9.18
N ARG A 34 0.15 26.06 -8.17
CA ARG A 34 0.60 25.66 -6.83
C ARG A 34 -0.58 25.60 -5.86
N THR A 35 -0.78 24.43 -5.26
CA THR A 35 -1.81 24.22 -4.24
C THR A 35 -1.18 23.73 -2.93
N LYS A 36 -1.89 23.93 -1.83
CA LYS A 36 -1.58 23.39 -0.52
C LYS A 36 -2.74 22.48 -0.10
N LYS A 37 -2.48 21.18 0.05
CA LYS A 37 -3.49 20.21 0.46
C LYS A 37 -4.10 20.58 1.82
N GLY A 38 -5.43 20.51 1.93
CA GLY A 38 -6.16 20.88 3.15
C GLY A 38 -6.39 22.37 3.36
N LYS A 39 -5.91 23.24 2.43
CA LYS A 39 -6.03 24.69 2.51
C LYS A 39 -7.47 25.15 2.77
N GLY A 40 -7.64 26.05 3.73
CA GLY A 40 -8.93 26.63 4.07
C GLY A 40 -9.69 25.91 5.19
N TYR A 41 -9.17 24.76 5.67
CA TYR A 41 -9.71 24.06 6.82
C TYR A 41 -8.60 23.73 7.83
N LYS A 42 -8.52 24.52 8.90
CA LYS A 42 -7.42 24.47 9.88
C LYS A 42 -7.15 23.07 10.42
N PRO A 43 -8.15 22.23 10.80
CA PRO A 43 -7.86 20.87 11.25
C PRO A 43 -7.18 19.98 10.17
N ALA A 44 -7.50 20.17 8.88
CA ALA A 44 -6.83 19.48 7.80
C ALA A 44 -5.42 20.02 7.55
N GLU A 45 -5.23 21.34 7.64
CA GLU A 45 -3.90 21.95 7.47
C GLU A 45 -2.92 21.51 8.55
N ASP A 46 -3.38 21.25 9.77
CA ASP A 46 -2.57 20.83 10.91
C ASP A 46 -2.35 19.32 10.97
N SER A 47 -3.21 18.53 10.29
CA SER A 47 -3.11 17.08 10.25
C SER A 47 -1.94 16.61 9.37
N GLY A 48 -1.28 15.52 9.76
CA GLY A 48 -0.18 14.92 8.99
C GLY A 48 -0.60 14.37 7.62
N ASP A 49 -1.79 13.79 7.55
CA ASP A 49 -2.38 13.25 6.32
C ASP A 49 -3.20 14.28 5.52
N LYS A 50 -3.34 15.49 6.05
CA LYS A 50 -4.13 16.58 5.44
C LYS A 50 -5.57 16.16 5.12
N TYR A 51 -6.14 15.27 5.93
CA TYR A 51 -7.46 14.66 5.73
C TYR A 51 -7.61 13.95 4.38
N HIS A 52 -6.54 13.33 3.90
CA HIS A 52 -6.60 12.49 2.72
C HIS A 52 -7.33 11.18 3.02
N GLY A 53 -8.49 10.96 2.40
CA GLY A 53 -9.31 9.78 2.67
C GLY A 53 -9.92 9.75 4.07
N VAL A 54 -10.32 10.91 4.60
CA VAL A 54 -10.84 11.08 5.96
C VAL A 54 -12.20 10.36 6.15
N SER A 55 -12.39 9.78 7.34
CA SER A 55 -13.68 9.26 7.79
C SER A 55 -14.64 10.39 8.16
N LYS A 56 -15.88 10.06 8.56
CA LYS A 56 -16.82 11.09 9.08
C LYS A 56 -16.18 11.85 10.23
N PHE A 57 -16.31 13.17 10.21
CA PHE A 57 -15.75 14.04 11.23
C PHE A 57 -16.70 15.20 11.58
N ASN A 58 -16.55 15.76 12.76
CA ASN A 58 -17.25 16.98 13.17
C ASN A 58 -16.56 18.18 12.51
N VAL A 59 -17.31 18.91 11.69
CA VAL A 59 -16.76 20.04 10.91
C VAL A 59 -16.23 21.17 11.79
N ALA A 60 -16.87 21.43 12.94
CA ALA A 60 -16.45 22.52 13.84
C ALA A 60 -15.16 22.20 14.62
N THR A 61 -14.95 20.93 14.98
CA THR A 61 -13.82 20.51 15.83
C THR A 61 -12.73 19.75 15.08
N GLY A 62 -13.01 19.24 13.88
CA GLY A 62 -12.11 18.35 13.14
C GLY A 62 -12.02 16.92 13.71
N VAL A 63 -12.75 16.61 14.79
CA VAL A 63 -12.68 15.30 15.42
C VAL A 63 -13.30 14.23 14.52
N GLN A 64 -12.50 13.23 14.17
CA GLN A 64 -12.92 12.10 13.34
C GLN A 64 -13.64 11.03 14.18
N THR A 65 -14.73 10.51 13.65
CA THR A 65 -15.45 9.40 14.25
C THR A 65 -14.78 8.09 13.81
N LYS A 66 -14.14 7.40 14.76
CA LYS A 66 -13.63 6.05 14.50
C LYS A 66 -14.77 5.05 14.73
N SER A 67 -15.01 4.17 13.77
CA SER A 67 -15.89 3.03 13.98
C SER A 67 -15.28 2.11 15.04
N GLN A 68 -16.05 1.76 16.06
CA GLN A 68 -15.65 0.69 16.98
C GLN A 68 -15.85 -0.63 16.27
N SER A 69 -14.82 -1.47 16.30
CA SER A 69 -14.87 -2.85 15.83
C SER A 69 -14.43 -3.77 16.96
N ASN A 70 -15.10 -4.90 17.07
CA ASN A 70 -14.78 -5.95 18.07
C ASN A 70 -13.60 -6.82 17.63
N ALA A 71 -13.11 -6.65 16.41
CA ALA A 71 -11.98 -7.39 15.84
C ALA A 71 -10.95 -6.44 15.22
N PRO A 72 -9.67 -6.82 15.15
CA PRO A 72 -8.65 -6.07 14.45
C PRO A 72 -8.88 -6.09 12.94
N SER A 73 -8.38 -5.09 12.22
CA SER A 73 -8.34 -5.14 10.76
C SER A 73 -7.28 -6.13 10.26
N TYR A 74 -7.50 -6.75 9.11
CA TYR A 74 -6.51 -7.63 8.47
C TYR A 74 -5.16 -6.94 8.29
N THR A 75 -5.15 -5.68 7.84
CA THR A 75 -3.94 -4.85 7.72
C THR A 75 -3.17 -4.73 9.05
N LYS A 76 -3.90 -4.57 10.17
CA LYS A 76 -3.28 -4.50 11.50
C LYS A 76 -2.72 -5.86 11.92
N VAL A 77 -3.46 -6.94 11.70
CA VAL A 77 -3.01 -8.31 11.99
C VAL A 77 -1.73 -8.63 11.22
N PHE A 78 -1.69 -8.31 9.93
CA PHE A 78 -0.48 -8.44 9.11
C PHE A 78 0.70 -7.70 9.73
N ALA A 79 0.53 -6.40 9.99
CA ALA A 79 1.62 -5.56 10.49
C ALA A 79 2.14 -6.03 11.86
N GLU A 80 1.26 -6.36 12.80
CA GLU A 80 1.64 -6.80 14.15
C GLU A 80 2.30 -8.18 14.13
N THR A 81 1.84 -9.09 13.28
CA THR A 81 2.48 -10.40 13.09
C THR A 81 3.87 -10.25 12.47
N LEU A 82 4.00 -9.45 11.43
CA LEU A 82 5.29 -9.19 10.79
C LEU A 82 6.30 -8.54 11.77
N ILE A 83 5.83 -7.63 12.62
CA ILE A 83 6.65 -7.01 13.67
C ILE A 83 7.21 -8.05 14.63
N LYS A 84 6.35 -8.97 15.13
CA LYS A 84 6.79 -10.03 16.05
C LYS A 84 7.88 -10.92 15.41
N HIS A 85 7.75 -11.29 14.17
CA HIS A 85 8.80 -12.03 13.45
C HIS A 85 10.06 -11.20 13.25
N ALA A 86 9.93 -9.92 12.92
CA ALA A 86 11.08 -9.04 12.69
C ALA A 86 11.84 -8.70 13.99
N GLU A 87 11.25 -8.91 15.16
CA GLU A 87 11.94 -8.87 16.45
C GLU A 87 12.92 -10.03 16.62
N GLN A 88 12.61 -11.17 16.02
CA GLN A 88 13.43 -12.39 16.09
C GLN A 88 14.37 -12.56 14.89
N ASP A 89 14.01 -11.98 13.72
CA ASP A 89 14.79 -12.09 12.49
C ASP A 89 15.07 -10.70 11.89
N THR A 90 16.33 -10.30 11.94
CA THR A 90 16.80 -9.02 11.42
C THR A 90 16.80 -8.93 9.90
N LYS A 91 16.64 -10.06 9.19
CA LYS A 91 16.57 -10.11 7.74
C LYS A 91 15.21 -9.72 7.16
N ILE A 92 14.17 -9.63 7.98
CA ILE A 92 12.84 -9.22 7.55
C ILE A 92 12.83 -7.71 7.30
N VAL A 93 12.40 -7.32 6.10
CA VAL A 93 12.25 -5.93 5.66
C VAL A 93 10.88 -5.71 5.01
N GLY A 94 10.32 -4.52 5.17
CA GLY A 94 9.04 -4.12 4.59
C GLY A 94 9.23 -3.11 3.46
N ILE A 95 8.54 -3.32 2.34
CA ILE A 95 8.59 -2.44 1.16
C ILE A 95 7.15 -2.08 0.77
N THR A 96 6.88 -0.82 0.50
CA THR A 96 5.56 -0.36 0.01
C THR A 96 5.71 0.72 -1.05
N GLY A 97 4.66 0.94 -1.83
CA GLY A 97 4.58 1.97 -2.88
C GLY A 97 3.65 3.11 -2.48
N ALA A 98 4.12 4.08 -1.69
CA ALA A 98 3.38 5.25 -1.21
C ALA A 98 2.12 4.93 -0.36
N MET A 99 2.06 3.73 0.25
CA MET A 99 0.89 3.30 1.03
C MET A 99 1.26 2.76 2.42
N PRO A 100 2.11 3.43 3.21
CA PRO A 100 2.57 2.89 4.48
C PRO A 100 1.42 2.64 5.47
N SER A 101 0.46 3.54 5.59
CA SER A 101 -0.69 3.37 6.48
C SER A 101 -1.71 2.36 5.95
N GLY A 102 -1.89 2.32 4.65
CA GLY A 102 -2.85 1.42 4.01
C GLY A 102 -2.43 -0.05 4.04
N THR A 103 -1.14 -0.32 4.08
CA THR A 103 -0.55 -1.67 4.18
C THR A 103 -0.12 -2.04 5.60
N GLY A 104 -0.26 -1.12 6.57
CA GLY A 104 0.19 -1.33 7.95
C GLY A 104 1.70 -1.14 8.17
N LEU A 105 2.48 -0.89 7.11
CA LEU A 105 3.93 -0.71 7.24
C LEU A 105 4.32 0.57 7.99
N ASN A 106 3.41 1.51 8.20
CA ASN A 106 3.62 2.62 9.13
C ASN A 106 3.80 2.16 10.59
N LEU A 107 3.21 1.04 10.98
CA LEU A 107 3.42 0.42 12.30
C LEU A 107 4.78 -0.26 12.36
N PHE A 108 5.14 -0.99 11.32
CA PHE A 108 6.45 -1.63 11.17
C PHE A 108 7.58 -0.59 11.16
N GLN A 109 7.42 0.52 10.42
CA GLN A 109 8.38 1.61 10.32
C GLN A 109 8.67 2.28 11.66
N LYS A 110 7.65 2.45 12.53
CA LYS A 110 7.85 3.02 13.87
C LYS A 110 8.83 2.20 14.70
N LYS A 111 8.89 0.89 14.49
CA LYS A 111 9.76 -0.01 15.24
C LYS A 111 11.07 -0.30 14.52
N PHE A 112 11.02 -0.38 13.20
CA PHE A 112 12.15 -0.74 12.34
C PHE A 112 12.32 0.27 11.19
N PRO A 113 12.68 1.54 11.46
CA PRO A 113 12.78 2.57 10.43
C PRO A 113 13.81 2.21 9.34
N ASP A 114 14.93 1.62 9.71
CA ASP A 114 16.01 1.25 8.78
C ASP A 114 15.72 -0.02 7.96
N ARG A 115 14.59 -0.68 8.23
CA ARG A 115 14.12 -1.89 7.54
C ARG A 115 12.78 -1.68 6.83
N THR A 116 12.38 -0.42 6.66
CA THR A 116 11.16 -0.05 5.97
C THR A 116 11.47 0.88 4.82
N PHE A 117 11.00 0.52 3.63
CA PHE A 117 11.26 1.26 2.41
C PHE A 117 9.94 1.66 1.74
N ASP A 118 9.73 2.95 1.58
CA ASP A 118 8.66 3.48 0.74
C ASP A 118 9.27 3.99 -0.57
N VAL A 119 8.96 3.32 -1.65
CA VAL A 119 9.53 3.61 -2.98
C VAL A 119 8.73 4.66 -3.76
N GLY A 120 7.72 5.27 -3.12
CA GLY A 120 6.78 6.14 -3.83
C GLY A 120 5.80 5.34 -4.70
N ILE A 121 5.14 6.00 -5.64
CA ILE A 121 4.22 5.33 -6.58
C ILE A 121 5.04 4.66 -7.70
N ALA A 122 5.75 3.59 -7.34
CA ALA A 122 6.67 2.87 -8.20
C ALA A 122 6.68 1.37 -7.88
N GLU A 123 5.55 0.69 -8.09
CA GLU A 123 5.37 -0.72 -7.75
C GLU A 123 6.36 -1.63 -8.49
N GLN A 124 6.74 -1.30 -9.73
CA GLN A 124 7.77 -2.01 -10.48
C GLN A 124 9.11 -1.98 -9.72
N HIS A 125 9.50 -0.80 -9.25
CA HIS A 125 10.72 -0.65 -8.46
C HIS A 125 10.63 -1.42 -7.13
N ALA A 126 9.47 -1.40 -6.47
CA ALA A 126 9.26 -2.16 -5.23
C ALA A 126 9.55 -3.65 -5.43
N VAL A 127 9.07 -4.24 -6.52
CA VAL A 127 9.24 -5.66 -6.80
C VAL A 127 10.69 -5.99 -7.17
N THR A 128 11.32 -5.23 -8.08
CA THR A 128 12.73 -5.42 -8.45
C THR A 128 13.66 -5.23 -7.26
N PHE A 129 13.39 -4.23 -6.41
CA PHE A 129 14.16 -3.99 -5.20
C PHE A 129 14.01 -5.15 -4.19
N ALA A 130 12.79 -5.67 -4.01
CA ALA A 130 12.55 -6.86 -3.19
C ALA A 130 13.33 -8.08 -3.74
N ALA A 131 13.33 -8.28 -5.06
CA ALA A 131 14.09 -9.34 -5.70
C ALA A 131 15.60 -9.21 -5.38
N GLY A 132 16.18 -8.02 -5.55
CA GLY A 132 17.57 -7.76 -5.22
C GLY A 132 17.91 -8.03 -3.76
N LEU A 133 17.07 -7.60 -2.83
CA LEU A 133 17.26 -7.87 -1.39
C LEU A 133 17.23 -9.38 -1.08
N SER A 134 16.35 -10.13 -1.75
CA SER A 134 16.26 -11.58 -1.53
C SER A 134 17.49 -12.34 -1.99
N THR A 135 18.24 -11.85 -2.99
CA THR A 135 19.53 -12.46 -3.42
C THR A 135 20.63 -12.36 -2.36
N GLU A 136 20.51 -11.35 -1.47
CA GLU A 136 21.43 -11.14 -0.35
C GLU A 136 20.92 -11.77 0.97
N GLY A 137 19.94 -12.67 0.86
CA GLY A 137 19.39 -13.43 1.99
C GLY A 137 18.50 -12.62 2.93
N TYR A 138 18.02 -11.45 2.50
CA TYR A 138 16.95 -10.76 3.19
C TYR A 138 15.61 -11.46 2.93
N LYS A 139 14.65 -11.20 3.81
CA LYS A 139 13.26 -11.67 3.71
C LYS A 139 12.33 -10.48 3.42
N PRO A 140 12.30 -9.99 2.17
CA PRO A 140 11.50 -8.83 1.84
C PRO A 140 10.00 -9.17 1.79
N TYR A 141 9.20 -8.32 2.43
CA TYR A 141 7.75 -8.27 2.29
C TYR A 141 7.36 -7.06 1.43
N ALA A 142 6.97 -7.32 0.19
CA ALA A 142 6.40 -6.30 -0.70
C ALA A 142 4.90 -6.16 -0.38
N ALA A 143 4.56 -5.17 0.44
CA ALA A 143 3.20 -4.88 0.86
C ALA A 143 2.55 -3.87 -0.10
N ILE A 144 1.71 -4.37 -1.00
CA ILE A 144 1.11 -3.62 -2.10
C ILE A 144 -0.37 -4.02 -2.23
N TYR A 145 -1.23 -3.07 -2.60
CA TYR A 145 -2.64 -3.40 -2.88
C TYR A 145 -2.76 -4.29 -4.12
N SER A 146 -3.70 -5.22 -4.08
CA SER A 146 -3.95 -6.16 -5.18
C SER A 146 -4.05 -5.45 -6.54
N THR A 147 -4.87 -4.41 -6.64
CA THR A 147 -5.06 -3.67 -7.90
C THR A 147 -3.77 -2.97 -8.37
N PHE A 148 -2.91 -2.50 -7.47
CA PHE A 148 -1.69 -1.78 -7.85
C PHE A 148 -0.52 -2.71 -8.17
N LEU A 149 -0.52 -3.93 -7.66
CA LEU A 149 0.48 -4.94 -8.01
C LEU A 149 0.43 -5.31 -9.50
N GLN A 150 -0.71 -5.13 -10.16
CA GLN A 150 -0.84 -5.32 -11.62
C GLN A 150 0.19 -4.51 -12.42
N ARG A 151 0.54 -3.30 -11.93
CA ARG A 151 1.55 -2.44 -12.58
C ARG A 151 2.94 -3.07 -12.59
N ALA A 152 3.23 -3.95 -11.65
CA ALA A 152 4.52 -4.61 -11.50
C ALA A 152 4.51 -6.08 -11.98
N TYR A 153 3.52 -6.49 -12.75
CA TYR A 153 3.38 -7.90 -13.16
C TYR A 153 4.61 -8.40 -13.94
N ASP A 154 5.16 -7.60 -14.82
CA ASP A 154 6.37 -7.95 -15.56
C ASP A 154 7.55 -8.24 -14.60
N GLN A 155 7.77 -7.41 -13.60
CA GLN A 155 8.81 -7.60 -12.61
C GLN A 155 8.54 -8.82 -11.71
N VAL A 156 7.27 -9.11 -11.40
CA VAL A 156 6.91 -10.35 -10.69
C VAL A 156 7.29 -11.57 -11.52
N VAL A 157 7.09 -11.54 -12.83
CA VAL A 157 7.48 -12.62 -13.74
C VAL A 157 9.00 -12.73 -13.87
N HIS A 158 9.65 -11.68 -14.37
CA HIS A 158 11.07 -11.70 -14.76
C HIS A 158 12.03 -11.65 -13.59
N ASP A 159 11.77 -10.75 -12.63
CA ASP A 159 12.73 -10.50 -11.56
C ASP A 159 12.55 -11.46 -10.38
N VAL A 160 11.38 -12.08 -10.25
CA VAL A 160 11.04 -12.91 -9.09
C VAL A 160 10.75 -14.36 -9.49
N ALA A 161 9.67 -14.61 -10.25
CA ALA A 161 9.17 -15.97 -10.46
C ALA A 161 10.12 -16.84 -11.29
N LEU A 162 10.62 -16.32 -12.41
CA LEU A 162 11.54 -17.06 -13.27
C LEU A 162 12.87 -17.42 -12.58
N GLN A 163 13.27 -16.62 -11.59
CA GLN A 163 14.47 -16.84 -10.81
C GLN A 163 14.21 -17.59 -9.51
N SER A 164 12.95 -17.93 -9.22
CA SER A 164 12.50 -18.56 -7.96
C SER A 164 12.98 -17.81 -6.72
N LEU A 165 13.03 -16.47 -6.76
CA LEU A 165 13.50 -15.67 -5.64
C LEU A 165 12.43 -15.60 -4.53
N PRO A 166 12.81 -15.76 -3.24
CA PRO A 166 11.87 -15.86 -2.13
C PRO A 166 11.35 -14.48 -1.68
N VAL A 167 10.77 -13.73 -2.61
CA VAL A 167 10.04 -12.51 -2.30
C VAL A 167 8.68 -12.87 -1.74
N ARG A 168 8.26 -12.18 -0.68
CA ARG A 168 6.97 -12.37 -0.04
C ARG A 168 6.07 -11.18 -0.36
N PHE A 169 4.98 -11.44 -1.05
CA PHE A 169 3.99 -10.43 -1.39
C PHE A 169 2.88 -10.42 -0.34
N ALA A 170 2.72 -9.31 0.36
CA ALA A 170 1.59 -9.04 1.24
C ALA A 170 0.55 -8.22 0.46
N ILE A 171 -0.46 -8.89 -0.07
CA ILE A 171 -1.43 -8.30 -0.98
C ILE A 171 -2.65 -7.84 -0.21
N ASP A 172 -2.66 -6.57 0.17
CA ASP A 172 -3.81 -5.94 0.83
C ASP A 172 -4.89 -5.56 -0.20
N ARG A 173 -6.11 -5.34 0.22
CA ARG A 173 -7.27 -5.01 -0.63
C ARG A 173 -7.56 -6.09 -1.67
N ALA A 174 -7.40 -7.35 -1.33
CA ALA A 174 -7.81 -8.44 -2.19
C ALA A 174 -9.35 -8.57 -2.24
N GLY A 175 -9.90 -8.81 -3.41
CA GLY A 175 -11.33 -8.90 -3.64
C GLY A 175 -12.04 -7.54 -3.69
N LEU A 176 -13.30 -7.52 -3.29
CA LEU A 176 -14.11 -6.30 -3.26
C LEU A 176 -13.75 -5.43 -2.06
N VAL A 177 -13.65 -4.14 -2.27
CA VAL A 177 -13.08 -3.18 -1.30
C VAL A 177 -14.07 -2.15 -0.76
N GLY A 178 -15.33 -2.25 -1.12
CA GLY A 178 -16.41 -1.38 -0.63
C GLY A 178 -16.15 0.09 -0.96
N ALA A 179 -15.95 0.92 0.06
CA ALA A 179 -15.83 2.38 -0.08
C ALA A 179 -14.64 2.87 -0.92
N ASP A 180 -13.60 2.04 -1.13
CA ASP A 180 -12.47 2.41 -2.00
C ASP A 180 -12.88 2.41 -3.48
N GLY A 181 -14.00 1.77 -3.84
CA GLY A 181 -14.58 1.79 -5.16
C GLY A 181 -13.94 0.82 -6.17
N PRO A 182 -14.45 0.82 -7.42
CA PRO A 182 -14.10 -0.18 -8.41
C PRO A 182 -12.61 -0.13 -8.84
N THR A 183 -11.97 1.02 -8.78
CA THR A 183 -10.56 1.18 -9.13
C THR A 183 -9.60 0.50 -8.15
N HIS A 184 -10.09 0.13 -6.96
CA HIS A 184 -9.30 -0.53 -5.91
C HIS A 184 -9.69 -2.00 -5.74
N ALA A 185 -10.64 -2.52 -6.51
CA ALA A 185 -11.04 -3.92 -6.45
C ALA A 185 -9.90 -4.85 -6.87
N GLY A 186 -9.54 -5.80 -6.00
CA GLY A 186 -8.44 -6.74 -6.18
C GLY A 186 -8.92 -8.08 -6.76
N SER A 187 -9.29 -8.10 -8.03
CA SER A 187 -9.98 -9.26 -8.63
C SER A 187 -9.07 -10.16 -9.45
N PHE A 188 -7.83 -9.78 -9.77
CA PHE A 188 -7.02 -10.46 -10.77
C PHE A 188 -5.76 -11.13 -10.23
N ASP A 189 -5.35 -10.82 -9.01
CA ASP A 189 -4.08 -11.28 -8.40
C ASP A 189 -3.97 -12.82 -8.36
N ILE A 190 -5.02 -13.55 -7.97
CA ILE A 190 -5.01 -15.01 -8.00
C ILE A 190 -4.71 -15.52 -9.41
N THR A 191 -5.42 -14.99 -10.41
CA THR A 191 -5.29 -15.46 -11.78
C THR A 191 -3.87 -15.31 -12.31
N TYR A 192 -3.29 -14.12 -12.21
CA TYR A 192 -1.97 -13.91 -12.82
C TYR A 192 -0.82 -14.47 -11.97
N LEU A 193 -0.95 -14.57 -10.65
CA LEU A 193 0.09 -15.17 -9.81
C LEU A 193 0.09 -16.69 -9.88
N SER A 194 -1.08 -17.33 -9.93
CA SER A 194 -1.18 -18.80 -9.97
C SER A 194 -0.75 -19.40 -11.31
N THR A 195 -0.60 -18.61 -12.36
CA THR A 195 -0.04 -19.07 -13.64
C THR A 195 1.49 -19.14 -13.64
N LEU A 196 2.15 -18.55 -12.65
CA LEU A 196 3.61 -18.47 -12.59
C LEU A 196 4.20 -19.73 -11.94
N PRO A 197 5.34 -20.23 -12.45
CA PRO A 197 5.97 -21.42 -11.92
C PRO A 197 6.45 -21.18 -10.46
N ASN A 198 6.34 -22.23 -9.66
CA ASN A 198 6.80 -22.27 -8.27
C ASN A 198 6.19 -21.22 -7.32
N PHE A 199 5.19 -20.47 -7.74
CA PHE A 199 4.57 -19.43 -6.93
C PHE A 199 3.59 -20.02 -5.93
N VAL A 200 3.74 -19.71 -4.64
CA VAL A 200 2.81 -20.10 -3.59
C VAL A 200 1.80 -18.98 -3.38
N VAL A 201 0.52 -19.23 -3.64
CA VAL A 201 -0.55 -18.23 -3.45
C VAL A 201 -1.47 -18.68 -2.32
N MET A 202 -1.61 -17.85 -1.29
CA MET A 202 -2.40 -18.11 -0.09
C MET A 202 -3.49 -17.05 0.07
N ALA A 203 -4.69 -17.47 0.49
CA ALA A 203 -5.84 -16.59 0.71
C ALA A 203 -6.47 -16.93 2.07
N ALA A 204 -6.34 -16.00 3.02
CA ALA A 204 -6.83 -16.21 4.38
C ALA A 204 -8.36 -16.17 4.45
N SER A 205 -8.96 -17.14 5.15
CA SER A 205 -10.40 -17.17 5.44
C SER A 205 -10.79 -16.23 6.58
N ASP A 206 -9.88 -16.05 7.54
CA ASP A 206 -10.03 -15.17 8.70
C ASP A 206 -8.67 -14.61 9.16
N GLU A 207 -8.69 -13.81 10.22
CA GLU A 207 -7.48 -13.19 10.77
C GLU A 207 -6.54 -14.18 11.46
N ALA A 208 -7.03 -15.29 11.99
CA ALA A 208 -6.19 -16.32 12.60
C ALA A 208 -5.42 -17.10 11.53
N GLU A 209 -6.10 -17.43 10.43
CA GLU A 209 -5.44 -18.07 9.29
C GLU A 209 -4.43 -17.12 8.61
N LEU A 210 -4.72 -15.81 8.58
CA LEU A 210 -3.73 -14.84 8.11
C LEU A 210 -2.43 -14.90 8.91
N VAL A 211 -2.49 -14.99 10.24
CA VAL A 211 -1.30 -15.16 11.09
C VAL A 211 -0.54 -16.41 10.69
N LYS A 212 -1.22 -17.57 10.55
CA LYS A 212 -0.60 -18.84 10.16
C LYS A 212 0.05 -18.76 8.76
N MET A 213 -0.59 -18.09 7.82
CA MET A 213 -0.03 -17.89 6.48
C MET A 213 1.23 -17.02 6.50
N ILE A 214 1.27 -15.98 7.34
CA ILE A 214 2.47 -15.17 7.53
C ILE A 214 3.58 -16.04 8.14
N ASN A 215 3.29 -16.80 9.19
CA ASN A 215 4.22 -17.73 9.84
C ASN A 215 4.79 -18.74 8.80
N THR A 216 3.92 -19.28 7.95
CA THR A 216 4.33 -20.19 6.87
C THR A 216 5.24 -19.49 5.85
N SER A 217 4.89 -18.27 5.43
CA SER A 217 5.66 -17.53 4.43
C SER A 217 7.08 -17.19 4.86
N ILE A 218 7.32 -17.00 6.16
CA ILE A 218 8.67 -16.77 6.71
C ILE A 218 9.62 -17.93 6.40
N GLU A 219 9.09 -19.15 6.36
CA GLU A 219 9.85 -20.38 6.12
C GLU A 219 10.06 -20.70 4.63
N ILE A 220 9.32 -20.08 3.75
CA ILE A 220 9.47 -20.26 2.30
C ILE A 220 10.69 -19.46 1.84
N ASN A 221 11.84 -20.12 1.66
CA ASN A 221 13.10 -19.50 1.32
C ASN A 221 13.68 -19.93 -0.04
N ASP A 222 12.93 -20.69 -0.83
CA ASP A 222 13.33 -21.25 -2.11
C ASP A 222 12.48 -20.80 -3.31
N ARG A 223 11.42 -20.04 -3.04
CA ARG A 223 10.45 -19.61 -4.06
C ARG A 223 9.61 -18.43 -3.61
N PRO A 224 8.96 -17.70 -4.54
CA PRO A 224 8.08 -16.60 -4.16
C PRO A 224 6.78 -17.08 -3.52
N SER A 225 6.24 -16.24 -2.62
CA SER A 225 4.94 -16.46 -1.99
C SER A 225 4.11 -15.19 -1.95
N ALA A 226 2.80 -15.35 -2.03
CA ALA A 226 1.84 -14.28 -1.88
C ALA A 226 0.78 -14.65 -0.84
N ILE A 227 0.50 -13.73 0.06
CA ILE A 227 -0.61 -13.82 1.01
C ILE A 227 -1.56 -12.68 0.66
N ARG A 228 -2.79 -13.04 0.33
CA ARG A 228 -3.83 -12.08 -0.01
C ARG A 228 -4.89 -12.00 1.08
N TYR A 229 -5.28 -10.79 1.44
CA TYR A 229 -6.28 -10.53 2.47
C TYR A 229 -7.13 -9.29 2.13
N PRO A 230 -8.39 -9.23 2.62
CA PRO A 230 -9.31 -8.16 2.25
C PRO A 230 -9.06 -6.87 3.03
N ARG A 231 -9.58 -5.76 2.51
CA ARG A 231 -9.82 -4.56 3.28
C ARG A 231 -10.98 -4.78 4.23
N GLY A 232 -10.74 -4.76 5.52
CA GLY A 232 -11.81 -4.95 6.50
C GLY A 232 -11.29 -5.34 7.87
N THR A 233 -12.23 -5.60 8.76
CA THR A 233 -11.98 -6.16 10.09
C THR A 233 -12.16 -7.66 10.04
N GLY A 234 -11.45 -8.39 10.89
CA GLY A 234 -11.65 -9.80 11.10
C GLY A 234 -13.02 -10.12 11.70
N VAL A 235 -13.27 -11.39 11.94
CA VAL A 235 -14.52 -11.91 12.51
C VAL A 235 -14.48 -12.01 14.04
N GLY A 236 -13.32 -11.80 14.66
CA GLY A 236 -13.14 -11.78 16.12
C GLY A 236 -12.70 -13.12 16.68
N VAL A 237 -11.99 -13.94 15.91
CA VAL A 237 -11.38 -15.20 16.39
C VAL A 237 -10.10 -14.92 17.16
N ASP A 238 -9.73 -15.84 18.06
CA ASP A 238 -8.47 -15.77 18.79
C ASP A 238 -7.29 -15.91 17.83
N LEU A 239 -6.32 -15.01 17.97
CA LEU A 239 -5.13 -15.04 17.12
C LEU A 239 -4.12 -16.08 17.66
N PRO A 240 -3.59 -16.94 16.79
CA PRO A 240 -2.57 -17.92 17.18
C PRO A 240 -1.24 -17.25 17.48
N SER A 241 -0.32 -18.00 18.07
CA SER A 241 1.06 -17.57 18.26
C SER A 241 1.81 -17.51 16.92
N ILE A 242 2.96 -16.85 16.90
CA ILE A 242 3.81 -16.78 15.70
C ILE A 242 4.51 -18.12 15.37
N ASP A 243 4.40 -19.10 16.22
CA ASP A 243 4.99 -20.44 16.02
C ASP A 243 3.97 -21.44 15.42
N GLU A 244 2.67 -21.07 15.38
CA GLU A 244 1.62 -21.91 14.81
C GLU A 244 1.51 -21.71 13.30
N ARG A 245 1.37 -22.82 12.55
CA ARG A 245 1.26 -22.85 11.09
C ARG A 245 -0.04 -23.49 10.64
#